data_f32510ff3e27208d5a287883a29dd25d
#
_entry.id   f32510ff3e27208d5a287883a29dd25d
#
_cell.length_a   1.000
_cell.length_b   1.000
_cell.length_c   1.000
_cell.angle_alpha   90.00
_cell.angle_beta   90.00
_cell.angle_gamma   90.00
#
_symmetry.space_group_name_H-M   'P 1'
#
loop_
_entity.id
_entity.type
_entity.pdbx_description
1 polymer ?
#
loop_
_entity_poly.entity_id
_entity_poly.type
_entity_poly.pdbx_seq_one_letter_code
_entity_poly.pdbx_strand_id
1 'polypeptide(L)'
;GFLNIDNRKMSKSLGNFFTVREISEKYDLQVLRFFMLSAHYRSPLNFSAELMEAAKSGLERIITAADRLKFLMGSAKTEDMAETEAEKFAKSAEYVGNFESAMDDDFNTADAIAAVFDFVKFINTMTDEDSSKEYLENLFDRLVRLTEVLGIIVDKEDEILDSDIEALIAERQAARKEKNFARADEIRDELLY
;
A
#
# COMPACT_ATOMS: atom_id res chain seq x y z
N GLY A 1 -15.32 7.61 -15.01
CA GLY A 1 -16.38 8.10 -14.12
C GLY A 1 -16.15 9.55 -13.71
N PHE A 2 -16.96 10.07 -12.84
CA PHE A 2 -16.79 11.38 -12.21
C PHE A 2 -16.95 11.24 -10.70
N LEU A 3 -16.40 12.20 -9.97
CA LEU A 3 -16.45 12.23 -8.52
C LEU A 3 -17.71 12.99 -8.05
N ASN A 4 -18.45 12.37 -7.15
CA ASN A 4 -19.53 12.99 -6.41
C ASN A 4 -19.09 13.29 -4.97
N ILE A 5 -19.72 14.26 -4.35
CA ILE A 5 -19.61 14.55 -2.92
C ILE A 5 -21.04 14.54 -2.38
N ASP A 6 -21.29 13.70 -1.39
CA ASP A 6 -22.60 13.50 -0.80
C ASP A 6 -23.71 13.31 -1.87
N ASN A 7 -23.44 12.42 -2.83
CA ASN A 7 -24.30 12.10 -3.97
C ASN A 7 -24.59 13.26 -4.94
N ARG A 8 -23.82 14.35 -4.88
CA ARG A 8 -23.89 15.48 -5.82
C ARG A 8 -22.60 15.59 -6.61
N LYS A 9 -22.70 15.86 -7.91
CA LYS A 9 -21.53 16.04 -8.75
C LYS A 9 -20.60 17.12 -8.17
N MET A 10 -19.31 16.78 -7.96
CA MET A 10 -18.31 17.75 -7.54
C MET A 10 -18.11 18.84 -8.60
N SER A 11 -18.20 20.09 -8.20
CA SER A 11 -18.06 21.23 -9.11
C SER A 11 -17.60 22.46 -8.35
N LYS A 12 -16.68 23.22 -8.96
CA LYS A 12 -16.22 24.51 -8.41
C LYS A 12 -17.36 25.51 -8.26
N SER A 13 -18.31 25.51 -9.21
CA SER A 13 -19.45 26.42 -9.20
C SER A 13 -20.46 26.12 -8.09
N LEU A 14 -20.48 24.90 -7.57
CA LEU A 14 -21.35 24.49 -6.46
C LEU A 14 -20.68 24.65 -5.09
N GLY A 15 -19.41 25.04 -5.04
CA GLY A 15 -18.66 25.19 -3.79
C GLY A 15 -18.39 23.87 -3.04
N ASN A 16 -18.69 22.72 -3.64
CA ASN A 16 -18.47 21.39 -3.09
C ASN A 16 -17.21 20.74 -3.69
N PHE A 17 -16.10 21.47 -3.73
CA PHE A 17 -14.86 21.05 -4.35
C PHE A 17 -13.76 20.95 -3.29
N PHE A 18 -13.00 19.85 -3.31
CA PHE A 18 -11.80 19.65 -2.51
C PHE A 18 -10.59 19.38 -3.40
N THR A 19 -9.44 19.89 -3.00
CA THR A 19 -8.16 19.54 -3.61
C THR A 19 -7.55 18.33 -2.90
N VAL A 20 -6.66 17.61 -3.58
CA VAL A 20 -5.86 16.53 -2.96
C VAL A 20 -5.08 17.06 -1.76
N ARG A 21 -4.57 18.30 -1.82
CA ARG A 21 -3.85 18.94 -0.72
C ARG A 21 -4.72 19.12 0.53
N GLU A 22 -5.97 19.56 0.38
CA GLU A 22 -6.90 19.70 1.51
C GLU A 22 -7.27 18.34 2.11
N ILE A 23 -7.36 17.29 1.29
CA ILE A 23 -7.59 15.93 1.77
C ILE A 23 -6.37 15.40 2.51
N SER A 24 -5.15 15.66 2.04
CA SER A 24 -3.91 15.21 2.66
C SER A 24 -3.66 15.80 4.06
N GLU A 25 -4.34 16.90 4.42
CA GLU A 25 -4.31 17.43 5.78
C GLU A 25 -5.07 16.55 6.81
N LYS A 26 -5.96 15.66 6.31
CA LYS A 26 -6.83 14.81 7.16
C LYS A 26 -6.58 13.32 6.99
N TYR A 27 -6.15 12.90 5.81
CA TYR A 27 -5.96 11.49 5.45
C TYR A 27 -4.62 11.29 4.77
N ASP A 28 -3.97 10.18 5.07
CA ASP A 28 -2.84 9.71 4.29
C ASP A 28 -3.22 9.56 2.81
N LEU A 29 -2.33 9.94 1.91
CA LEU A 29 -2.57 9.85 0.46
C LEU A 29 -2.71 8.41 -0.03
N GLN A 30 -2.16 7.42 0.68
CA GLN A 30 -2.41 6.02 0.40
C GLN A 30 -3.88 5.63 0.64
N VAL A 31 -4.52 6.19 1.69
CA VAL A 31 -5.95 5.99 1.96
C VAL A 31 -6.78 6.57 0.81
N LEU A 32 -6.43 7.77 0.34
CA LEU A 32 -7.10 8.36 -0.82
C LEU A 32 -6.91 7.51 -2.08
N ARG A 33 -5.69 7.02 -2.34
CA ARG A 33 -5.40 6.11 -3.46
C ARG A 33 -6.25 4.85 -3.37
N PHE A 34 -6.25 4.19 -2.22
CA PHE A 34 -7.03 2.98 -1.98
C PHE A 34 -8.53 3.22 -2.18
N PHE A 35 -9.05 4.34 -1.67
CA PHE A 35 -10.44 4.77 -1.90
C PHE A 35 -10.75 4.93 -3.40
N MET A 36 -9.87 5.60 -4.15
CA MET A 36 -10.06 5.81 -5.60
C MET A 36 -10.06 4.50 -6.39
N LEU A 37 -9.24 3.52 -5.97
CA LEU A 37 -9.15 2.21 -6.60
C LEU A 37 -10.27 1.24 -6.19
N SER A 38 -11.01 1.55 -5.12
CA SER A 38 -12.10 0.68 -4.63
C SER A 38 -13.34 0.66 -5.52
N ALA A 39 -13.39 1.49 -6.56
CA ALA A 39 -14.43 1.50 -7.57
C ALA A 39 -13.81 1.43 -8.97
N HIS A 40 -14.53 0.78 -9.90
CA HIS A 40 -14.11 0.76 -11.30
C HIS A 40 -14.04 2.18 -11.87
N TYR A 41 -12.97 2.52 -12.59
CA TYR A 41 -12.68 3.89 -13.06
C TYR A 41 -13.77 4.49 -13.98
N ARG A 42 -14.61 3.67 -14.61
CA ARG A 42 -15.75 4.11 -15.42
C ARG A 42 -16.97 4.45 -14.57
N SER A 43 -17.06 3.96 -13.35
CA SER A 43 -18.18 4.20 -12.45
C SER A 43 -18.06 5.56 -11.75
N PRO A 44 -19.17 6.22 -11.43
CA PRO A 44 -19.15 7.37 -10.53
C PRO A 44 -18.68 6.93 -9.14
N LEU A 45 -17.77 7.71 -8.54
CA LEU A 45 -17.31 7.48 -7.17
C LEU A 45 -17.89 8.56 -6.27
N ASN A 46 -18.51 8.17 -5.16
CA ASN A 46 -19.04 9.10 -4.17
C ASN A 46 -18.02 9.27 -3.04
N PHE A 47 -17.60 10.50 -2.81
CA PHE A 47 -16.71 10.84 -1.71
C PHE A 47 -17.55 11.23 -0.48
N SER A 48 -17.29 10.57 0.64
CA SER A 48 -17.81 10.94 1.95
C SER A 48 -16.79 10.56 3.03
N ALA A 49 -16.88 11.19 4.20
CA ALA A 49 -16.02 10.85 5.33
C ALA A 49 -16.16 9.38 5.73
N GLU A 50 -17.36 8.83 5.73
CA GLU A 50 -17.63 7.42 6.05
C GLU A 50 -16.91 6.46 5.10
N LEU A 51 -16.94 6.75 3.79
CA LEU A 51 -16.28 5.92 2.78
C LEU A 51 -14.74 6.05 2.85
N MET A 52 -14.22 7.21 3.25
CA MET A 52 -12.79 7.38 3.51
C MET A 52 -12.34 6.59 4.74
N GLU A 53 -13.11 6.58 5.83
CA GLU A 53 -12.82 5.76 7.01
C GLU A 53 -12.92 4.26 6.69
N ALA A 54 -13.88 3.85 5.87
CA ALA A 54 -13.97 2.46 5.40
C ALA A 54 -12.75 2.08 4.54
N ALA A 55 -12.30 2.98 3.67
CA ALA A 55 -11.09 2.77 2.86
C ALA A 55 -9.83 2.68 3.74
N LYS A 56 -9.72 3.55 4.76
CA LYS A 56 -8.63 3.51 5.74
C LYS A 56 -8.59 2.15 6.46
N SER A 57 -9.72 1.71 7.00
CA SER A 57 -9.82 0.41 7.68
C SER A 57 -9.52 -0.77 6.74
N GLY A 58 -9.91 -0.67 5.47
CA GLY A 58 -9.57 -1.67 4.44
C GLY A 58 -8.06 -1.74 4.19
N LEU A 59 -7.41 -0.59 3.99
CA LEU A 59 -5.97 -0.50 3.79
C LEU A 59 -5.20 -1.01 5.02
N GLU A 60 -5.61 -0.61 6.23
CA GLU A 60 -5.00 -1.05 7.48
C GLU A 60 -5.03 -2.59 7.65
N ARG A 61 -6.06 -3.26 7.17
CA ARG A 61 -6.12 -4.74 7.18
C ARG A 61 -5.04 -5.37 6.32
N ILE A 62 -4.72 -4.79 5.17
CA ILE A 62 -3.68 -5.28 4.26
C ILE A 62 -2.30 -5.05 4.90
N ILE A 63 -2.05 -3.84 5.42
CA ILE A 63 -0.81 -3.48 6.11
C ILE A 63 -0.60 -4.39 7.33
N THR A 64 -1.62 -4.60 8.15
CA THR A 64 -1.53 -5.48 9.32
C THR A 64 -1.16 -6.92 8.94
N ALA A 65 -1.63 -7.41 7.80
CA ALA A 65 -1.24 -8.76 7.33
C ALA A 65 0.23 -8.80 6.92
N ALA A 66 0.75 -7.75 6.27
CA ALA A 66 2.16 -7.63 5.93
C ALA A 66 3.03 -7.53 7.20
N ASP A 67 2.66 -6.67 8.15
CA ASP A 67 3.36 -6.51 9.43
C ASP A 67 3.37 -7.84 10.22
N ARG A 68 2.25 -8.60 10.22
CA ARG A 68 2.17 -9.91 10.84
C ARG A 68 3.12 -10.92 10.20
N LEU A 69 3.23 -10.95 8.86
CA LEU A 69 4.20 -11.81 8.17
C LEU A 69 5.63 -11.45 8.57
N LYS A 70 6.00 -10.17 8.59
CA LYS A 70 7.32 -9.71 9.06
C LYS A 70 7.62 -10.15 10.48
N PHE A 71 6.65 -10.00 11.38
CA PHE A 71 6.78 -10.44 12.76
C PHE A 71 7.04 -11.96 12.86
N LEU A 72 6.27 -12.76 12.13
CA LEU A 72 6.44 -14.22 12.09
C LEU A 72 7.79 -14.62 11.49
N MET A 73 8.22 -13.97 10.40
CA MET A 73 9.55 -14.19 9.80
C MET A 73 10.68 -13.95 10.80
N GLY A 74 10.57 -12.86 11.60
CA GLY A 74 11.57 -12.54 12.63
C GLY A 74 11.64 -13.53 13.79
N SER A 75 10.58 -14.34 14.00
CA SER A 75 10.47 -15.34 15.08
C SER A 75 10.44 -16.78 14.57
N ALA A 76 10.61 -17.01 13.27
CA ALA A 76 10.55 -18.34 12.64
C ALA A 76 11.61 -19.27 13.22
N LYS A 77 11.20 -20.51 13.54
CA LYS A 77 12.06 -21.54 14.13
C LYS A 77 12.78 -22.40 13.10
N THR A 78 12.27 -22.42 11.88
CA THR A 78 12.77 -23.20 10.75
C THR A 78 12.98 -22.28 9.55
N GLU A 79 14.07 -22.49 8.80
CA GLU A 79 14.38 -21.70 7.60
C GLU A 79 13.64 -22.24 6.39
N ASP A 80 13.82 -23.52 6.09
CA ASP A 80 13.37 -24.15 4.84
C ASP A 80 11.86 -24.48 4.88
N MET A 81 11.20 -24.31 3.74
CA MET A 81 9.79 -24.60 3.54
C MET A 81 9.51 -26.09 3.57
N ALA A 82 8.57 -26.52 4.42
CA ALA A 82 8.09 -27.90 4.46
C ALA A 82 7.23 -28.23 3.23
N GLU A 83 7.13 -29.53 2.86
CA GLU A 83 6.32 -29.97 1.72
C GLU A 83 4.84 -29.54 1.85
N THR A 84 4.28 -29.60 3.05
CA THR A 84 2.91 -29.14 3.32
C THR A 84 2.72 -27.64 3.13
N GLU A 85 3.76 -26.85 3.42
CA GLU A 85 3.76 -25.40 3.18
C GLU A 85 3.92 -25.09 1.70
N ALA A 86 4.75 -25.87 0.96
CA ALA A 86 4.89 -25.75 -0.48
C ALA A 86 3.55 -26.00 -1.20
N GLU A 87 2.77 -27.00 -0.72
CA GLU A 87 1.41 -27.22 -1.23
C GLU A 87 0.47 -26.03 -0.94
N LYS A 88 0.52 -25.45 0.28
CA LYS A 88 -0.25 -24.25 0.63
C LYS A 88 0.16 -23.07 -0.24
N PHE A 89 1.46 -22.85 -0.41
CA PHE A 89 1.98 -21.78 -1.26
C PHE A 89 1.56 -21.94 -2.72
N ALA A 90 1.59 -23.16 -3.25
CA ALA A 90 1.10 -23.44 -4.62
C ALA A 90 -0.40 -23.08 -4.76
N LYS A 91 -1.23 -23.40 -3.77
CA LYS A 91 -2.66 -23.03 -3.77
C LYS A 91 -2.87 -21.52 -3.78
N SER A 92 -1.99 -20.76 -3.14
CA SER A 92 -2.12 -19.31 -3.12
C SER A 92 -1.92 -18.64 -4.49
N ALA A 93 -1.45 -19.36 -5.51
CA ALA A 93 -1.39 -18.88 -6.89
C ALA A 93 -2.78 -18.54 -7.47
N GLU A 94 -3.86 -19.14 -6.93
CA GLU A 94 -5.24 -18.81 -7.31
C GLU A 94 -5.56 -17.32 -7.11
N TYR A 95 -5.10 -16.74 -5.99
CA TYR A 95 -5.36 -15.33 -5.70
C TYR A 95 -4.62 -14.39 -6.65
N VAL A 96 -3.41 -14.79 -7.10
CA VAL A 96 -2.69 -14.07 -8.15
C VAL A 96 -3.47 -14.12 -9.46
N GLY A 97 -3.94 -15.32 -9.86
CA GLY A 97 -4.73 -15.48 -11.06
C GLY A 97 -6.04 -14.68 -11.04
N ASN A 98 -6.72 -14.61 -9.88
CA ASN A 98 -7.92 -13.80 -9.71
C ASN A 98 -7.61 -12.31 -9.83
N PHE A 99 -6.49 -11.85 -9.25
CA PHE A 99 -6.03 -10.47 -9.38
C PHE A 99 -5.70 -10.12 -10.83
N GLU A 100 -4.92 -10.95 -11.51
CA GLU A 100 -4.55 -10.76 -12.93
C GLU A 100 -5.80 -10.73 -13.82
N SER A 101 -6.74 -11.67 -13.62
CA SER A 101 -8.00 -11.70 -14.36
C SER A 101 -8.84 -10.45 -14.18
N ALA A 102 -8.88 -9.89 -12.96
CA ALA A 102 -9.57 -8.64 -12.68
C ALA A 102 -8.89 -7.45 -13.37
N MET A 103 -7.55 -7.41 -13.36
CA MET A 103 -6.80 -6.34 -14.03
C MET A 103 -6.88 -6.43 -15.55
N ASP A 104 -6.96 -7.63 -16.12
CA ASP A 104 -7.14 -7.87 -17.55
C ASP A 104 -8.57 -7.52 -18.00
N ASP A 105 -9.55 -7.57 -17.10
CA ASP A 105 -10.93 -7.10 -17.36
C ASP A 105 -11.03 -5.58 -17.19
N ASP A 106 -10.45 -4.85 -18.14
CA ASP A 106 -10.56 -3.40 -18.25
C ASP A 106 -10.09 -2.65 -16.97
N PHE A 107 -8.99 -3.14 -16.36
CA PHE A 107 -8.45 -2.59 -15.12
C PHE A 107 -9.50 -2.51 -13.99
N ASN A 108 -10.19 -3.60 -13.73
CA ASN A 108 -11.18 -3.70 -12.64
C ASN A 108 -10.47 -3.76 -11.28
N THR A 109 -10.00 -2.60 -10.83
CA THR A 109 -9.27 -2.47 -9.56
C THR A 109 -10.10 -2.84 -8.34
N ALA A 110 -11.42 -2.74 -8.41
CA ALA A 110 -12.31 -3.15 -7.31
C ALA A 110 -12.24 -4.66 -7.08
N ASP A 111 -12.33 -5.47 -8.13
CA ASP A 111 -12.21 -6.93 -8.04
C ASP A 111 -10.76 -7.36 -7.77
N ALA A 112 -9.77 -6.61 -8.29
CA ALA A 112 -8.36 -6.83 -7.94
C ALA A 112 -8.12 -6.65 -6.43
N ILE A 113 -8.68 -5.60 -5.81
CA ILE A 113 -8.63 -5.38 -4.35
C ILE A 113 -9.35 -6.52 -3.60
N ALA A 114 -10.47 -7.01 -4.11
CA ALA A 114 -11.16 -8.16 -3.51
C ALA A 114 -10.26 -9.40 -3.51
N ALA A 115 -9.53 -9.68 -4.60
CA ALA A 115 -8.57 -10.77 -4.66
C ALA A 115 -7.41 -10.59 -3.64
N VAL A 116 -6.94 -9.35 -3.43
CA VAL A 116 -5.95 -9.05 -2.36
C VAL A 116 -6.53 -9.36 -0.97
N PHE A 117 -7.79 -9.00 -0.68
CA PHE A 117 -8.42 -9.33 0.59
C PHE A 117 -8.59 -10.83 0.81
N ASP A 118 -8.94 -11.58 -0.24
CA ASP A 118 -9.02 -13.04 -0.15
C ASP A 118 -7.64 -13.65 0.12
N PHE A 119 -6.59 -13.10 -0.50
CA PHE A 119 -5.22 -13.51 -0.21
C PHE A 119 -4.80 -13.15 1.23
N VAL A 120 -5.13 -11.98 1.74
CA VAL A 120 -4.92 -11.60 3.17
C VAL A 120 -5.63 -12.59 4.11
N LYS A 121 -6.86 -12.98 3.78
CA LYS A 121 -7.59 -14.00 4.55
C LYS A 121 -6.87 -15.36 4.52
N PHE A 122 -6.37 -15.76 3.36
CA PHE A 122 -5.55 -16.98 3.20
C PHE A 122 -4.30 -16.89 4.08
N ILE A 123 -3.52 -15.81 4.00
CA ILE A 123 -2.33 -15.59 4.83
C ILE A 123 -2.68 -15.77 6.31
N ASN A 124 -3.71 -15.06 6.80
CA ASN A 124 -4.10 -15.12 8.21
C ASN A 124 -4.56 -16.49 8.68
N THR A 125 -5.06 -17.33 7.76
CA THR A 125 -5.55 -18.69 8.08
C THR A 125 -4.46 -19.74 7.98
N MET A 126 -3.50 -19.56 7.05
CA MET A 126 -2.52 -20.59 6.68
C MET A 126 -1.12 -20.37 7.28
N THR A 127 -0.93 -19.29 8.07
CA THR A 127 0.34 -19.00 8.74
C THR A 127 0.16 -18.91 10.25
N ASP A 128 1.15 -19.39 10.99
CA ASP A 128 1.23 -19.38 12.45
C ASP A 128 2.70 -19.29 12.93
N GLU A 129 2.93 -19.43 14.24
CA GLU A 129 4.26 -19.35 14.88
C GLU A 129 5.19 -20.54 14.54
N ASP A 130 4.65 -21.60 13.95
CA ASP A 130 5.42 -22.77 13.53
C ASP A 130 5.72 -22.76 12.01
N SER A 131 5.24 -21.73 11.30
CA SER A 131 5.52 -21.56 9.87
C SER A 131 7.00 -21.26 9.62
N SER A 132 7.55 -21.84 8.52
CA SER A 132 8.94 -21.63 8.13
C SER A 132 9.17 -20.23 7.57
N LYS A 133 10.39 -19.73 7.71
CA LYS A 133 10.76 -18.40 7.23
C LYS A 133 10.59 -18.27 5.72
N GLU A 134 11.08 -19.23 4.95
CA GLU A 134 10.96 -19.26 3.50
C GLU A 134 9.49 -19.22 3.03
N TYR A 135 8.58 -19.94 3.71
CA TYR A 135 7.15 -19.89 3.40
C TYR A 135 6.56 -18.50 3.64
N LEU A 136 6.90 -17.89 4.76
CA LEU A 136 6.43 -16.56 5.14
C LEU A 136 6.97 -15.49 4.20
N GLU A 137 8.26 -15.53 3.83
CA GLU A 137 8.91 -14.63 2.87
C GLU A 137 8.25 -14.72 1.50
N ASN A 138 8.00 -15.92 1.01
CA ASN A 138 7.32 -16.12 -0.29
C ASN A 138 5.89 -15.56 -0.30
N LEU A 139 5.16 -15.67 0.81
CA LEU A 139 3.81 -15.08 0.92
C LEU A 139 3.89 -13.55 1.03
N PHE A 140 4.86 -13.01 1.76
CA PHE A 140 5.10 -11.58 1.86
C PHE A 140 5.44 -10.97 0.51
N ASP A 141 6.39 -11.54 -0.22
CA ASP A 141 6.78 -11.09 -1.57
C ASP A 141 5.60 -11.10 -2.54
N ARG A 142 4.74 -12.12 -2.44
CA ARG A 142 3.53 -12.20 -3.25
C ARG A 142 2.54 -11.09 -2.90
N LEU A 143 2.35 -10.78 -1.62
CA LEU A 143 1.49 -9.68 -1.18
C LEU A 143 2.03 -8.33 -1.64
N VAL A 144 3.32 -8.08 -1.45
CA VAL A 144 4.00 -6.86 -1.91
C VAL A 144 3.79 -6.68 -3.41
N ARG A 145 4.05 -7.72 -4.20
CA ARG A 145 3.91 -7.70 -5.66
C ARG A 145 2.50 -7.33 -6.13
N LEU A 146 1.45 -7.86 -5.50
CA LEU A 146 0.06 -7.51 -5.83
C LEU A 146 -0.28 -6.07 -5.45
N THR A 147 0.20 -5.61 -4.30
CA THR A 147 -0.08 -4.25 -3.80
C THR A 147 0.72 -3.19 -4.55
N GLU A 148 1.94 -3.47 -4.99
CA GLU A 148 2.76 -2.58 -5.82
C GLU A 148 2.09 -2.23 -7.16
N VAL A 149 1.44 -3.19 -7.82
CA VAL A 149 0.68 -2.94 -9.06
C VAL A 149 -0.39 -1.86 -8.84
N LEU A 150 -0.97 -1.82 -7.64
CA LEU A 150 -1.96 -0.81 -7.24
C LEU A 150 -1.30 0.47 -6.68
N GLY A 151 0.02 0.50 -6.56
CA GLY A 151 0.78 1.59 -5.92
C GLY A 151 0.46 1.72 -4.43
N ILE A 152 0.17 0.61 -3.76
CA ILE A 152 -0.06 0.53 -2.32
C ILE A 152 1.21 0.02 -1.66
N ILE A 153 1.78 0.82 -0.78
CA ILE A 153 3.00 0.48 -0.03
C ILE A 153 2.59 -0.24 1.25
N VAL A 154 2.96 -1.51 1.37
CA VAL A 154 2.72 -2.32 2.57
C VAL A 154 3.99 -2.53 3.39
N ASP A 155 5.15 -2.19 2.82
CA ASP A 155 6.44 -2.20 3.48
C ASP A 155 6.82 -0.80 3.96
N LYS A 156 6.75 -0.59 5.29
CA LYS A 156 7.05 0.71 5.89
C LYS A 156 8.55 1.04 5.95
N GLU A 157 9.42 0.08 5.66
CA GLU A 157 10.85 0.39 5.59
C GLU A 157 11.15 1.33 4.42
N ASP A 158 10.42 1.21 3.31
CA ASP A 158 10.53 2.13 2.18
C ASP A 158 10.03 3.54 2.53
N GLU A 159 8.99 3.66 3.37
CA GLU A 159 8.51 4.99 3.84
C GLU A 159 9.52 5.68 4.79
N ILE A 160 10.24 4.92 5.60
CA ILE A 160 11.26 5.48 6.50
C ILE A 160 12.44 6.01 5.69
N LEU A 161 12.86 5.28 4.65
CA LEU A 161 13.91 5.73 3.72
C LEU A 161 13.49 7.00 2.97
N ASP A 162 12.27 7.07 2.47
CA ASP A 162 11.74 8.26 1.80
C ASP A 162 11.65 9.46 2.77
N SER A 163 11.22 9.26 4.01
CA SER A 163 11.17 10.32 5.02
C SER A 163 12.56 10.83 5.40
N ASP A 164 13.56 9.97 5.47
CA ASP A 164 14.93 10.33 5.76
C ASP A 164 15.56 11.10 4.58
N ILE A 165 15.26 10.68 3.35
CA ILE A 165 15.66 11.39 2.13
C ILE A 165 15.01 12.78 2.07
N GLU A 166 13.72 12.90 2.37
CA GLU A 166 13.04 14.20 2.43
C GLU A 166 13.60 15.11 3.52
N ALA A 167 13.94 14.55 4.69
CA ALA A 167 14.59 15.29 5.77
C ALA A 167 15.97 15.80 5.34
N LEU A 168 16.79 14.98 4.69
CA LEU A 168 18.09 15.37 4.14
C LEU A 168 17.97 16.45 3.05
N ILE A 169 16.95 16.34 2.18
CA ILE A 169 16.66 17.38 1.17
C ILE A 169 16.28 18.69 1.84
N ALA A 170 15.43 18.67 2.88
CA ALA A 170 15.04 19.87 3.63
C ALA A 170 16.26 20.49 4.36
N GLU A 171 17.08 19.68 5.00
CA GLU A 171 18.32 20.11 5.68
C GLU A 171 19.31 20.76 4.70
N ARG A 172 19.49 20.15 3.52
CA ARG A 172 20.33 20.72 2.45
C ARG A 172 19.82 22.09 1.99
N GLN A 173 18.50 22.25 1.86
CA GLN A 173 17.92 23.55 1.48
C GLN A 173 18.13 24.60 2.57
N ALA A 174 18.00 24.23 3.85
CA ALA A 174 18.26 25.12 4.99
C ALA A 174 19.74 25.52 5.02
N ALA A 175 20.68 24.57 4.91
CA ALA A 175 22.12 24.85 4.87
C ALA A 175 22.49 25.80 3.73
N ARG A 176 21.88 25.70 2.56
CA ARG A 176 22.09 26.64 1.45
C ARG A 176 21.57 28.03 1.74
N LYS A 177 20.41 28.19 2.43
CA LYS A 177 19.87 29.49 2.85
C LYS A 177 20.78 30.17 3.85
N GLU A 178 21.39 29.41 4.77
CA GLU A 178 22.34 29.87 5.76
C GLU A 178 23.76 30.09 5.20
N LYS A 179 23.97 29.85 3.90
CA LYS A 179 25.26 29.90 3.20
C LYS A 179 26.29 28.91 3.74
N ASN A 180 25.85 27.85 4.43
CA ASN A 180 26.71 26.72 4.86
C ASN A 180 26.84 25.73 3.70
N PHE A 181 27.68 26.09 2.73
CA PHE A 181 27.84 25.30 1.51
C PHE A 181 28.56 23.98 1.78
N ALA A 182 29.45 23.91 2.78
CA ALA A 182 30.12 22.68 3.16
C ALA A 182 29.11 21.59 3.56
N ARG A 183 28.17 21.92 4.47
CA ARG A 183 27.12 20.97 4.89
C ARG A 183 26.17 20.61 3.74
N ALA A 184 25.83 21.57 2.89
CA ALA A 184 24.99 21.30 1.73
C ALA A 184 25.63 20.35 0.70
N ASP A 185 26.97 20.38 0.56
CA ASP A 185 27.71 19.47 -0.30
C ASP A 185 27.87 18.08 0.33
N GLU A 186 28.11 17.98 1.64
CA GLU A 186 28.10 16.71 2.37
C GLU A 186 26.76 15.97 2.19
N ILE A 187 25.64 16.65 2.40
CA ILE A 187 24.29 16.05 2.24
C ILE A 187 24.06 15.64 0.78
N ARG A 188 24.54 16.42 -0.19
CA ARG A 188 24.47 16.01 -1.60
C ARG A 188 25.16 14.70 -1.86
N ASP A 189 26.37 14.55 -1.29
CA ASP A 189 27.20 13.36 -1.49
C ASP A 189 26.57 12.16 -0.76
N GLU A 190 25.93 12.37 0.39
CA GLU A 190 25.16 11.36 1.13
C GLU A 190 23.92 10.86 0.36
N LEU A 191 23.26 11.74 -0.40
CA LEU A 191 22.09 11.40 -1.23
C LEU A 191 22.45 10.72 -2.57
N LEU A 192 23.73 10.63 -2.94
CA LEU A 192 24.19 10.02 -4.19
C LEU A 192 24.60 8.54 -4.01
N TYR A 193 24.63 8.02 -2.78
CA TYR A 193 24.94 6.64 -2.42
C TYR A 193 23.72 5.91 -1.91
#